data_4b2c269a333bb89fbeda5c12cb5861f5
#
_entry.id   4b2c269a333bb89fbeda5c12cb5861f5
#
_cell.length_a   1.000
_cell.length_b   1.000
_cell.length_c   1.000
_cell.angle_alpha   90.00
_cell.angle_beta   90.00
_cell.angle_gamma   90.00
#
_symmetry.space_group_name_H-M   'P 1'
#
loop_
_entity.id
_entity.type
_entity.pdbx_description
1 polymer ?
#
loop_
_entity_poly.entity_id
_entity_poly.type
_entity_poly.pdbx_seq_one_letter_code
_entity_poly.pdbx_strand_id
1 'polypeptide(L)'
;MKTQDSLQPTRDVGPELRRRAIRIASPEEIVDSPAGIATSTASGSTLLEVSNAIVGLYKEAFGRGPTKARAQFAGHDTLLVTLESTLTVTERNLVAMGEHRRLREARLFLADAFEDQFRTIVEQALGRKTLAYVSGIDTARDVAIMLLTLEPAG
;
A
#
# COMPACT_ATOMS: atom_id res chain seq x y z
N MET A 1 9.98 10.12 -51.92
CA MET A 1 10.19 10.77 -50.61
C MET A 1 10.15 9.71 -49.54
N LYS A 2 11.30 9.34 -49.03
CA LYS A 2 11.40 8.35 -47.94
C LYS A 2 11.42 9.12 -46.63
N THR A 3 10.38 8.98 -45.86
CA THR A 3 10.36 9.37 -44.43
C THR A 3 11.09 8.30 -43.66
N GLN A 4 12.33 8.56 -43.28
CA GLN A 4 13.01 7.74 -42.30
C GLN A 4 12.42 8.01 -40.95
N ASP A 5 11.68 7.04 -40.45
CA ASP A 5 11.28 6.96 -39.07
C ASP A 5 12.53 6.63 -38.24
N SER A 6 13.02 7.65 -37.56
CA SER A 6 14.17 7.51 -36.65
C SER A 6 13.64 6.95 -35.34
N LEU A 7 13.48 5.63 -35.29
CA LEU A 7 13.42 4.91 -34.03
C LEU A 7 14.77 5.11 -33.32
N GLN A 8 14.80 6.02 -32.37
CA GLN A 8 15.93 6.14 -31.46
C GLN A 8 16.02 4.83 -30.65
N PRO A 9 17.20 4.20 -30.62
CA PRO A 9 17.37 3.02 -29.79
C PRO A 9 17.19 3.43 -28.33
N THR A 10 16.31 2.72 -27.64
CA THR A 10 16.24 2.73 -26.19
C THR A 10 17.66 2.59 -25.65
N ARG A 11 18.12 3.56 -24.91
CA ARG A 11 19.42 3.51 -24.23
C ARG A 11 19.50 2.21 -23.46
N ASP A 12 20.29 1.29 -23.94
CA ASP A 12 20.65 0.09 -23.20
C ASP A 12 21.37 0.54 -21.93
N VAL A 13 20.66 0.50 -20.83
CA VAL A 13 21.28 0.68 -19.52
C VAL A 13 22.14 -0.54 -19.29
N GLY A 14 23.42 -0.36 -19.45
CA GLY A 14 24.43 -1.42 -19.38
C GLY A 14 24.29 -2.31 -18.14
N PRO A 15 24.85 -3.51 -18.19
CA PRO A 15 24.68 -4.55 -17.18
C PRO A 15 25.05 -4.14 -15.75
N GLU A 16 25.84 -3.10 -15.59
CA GLU A 16 26.21 -2.58 -14.26
C GLU A 16 25.06 -1.84 -13.55
N LEU A 17 24.24 -1.08 -14.30
CA LEU A 17 23.05 -0.42 -13.73
C LEU A 17 21.98 -1.42 -13.35
N ARG A 18 21.87 -2.51 -14.10
CA ARG A 18 20.97 -3.62 -13.75
C ARG A 18 21.44 -4.34 -12.48
N ARG A 19 22.73 -4.44 -12.23
CA ARG A 19 23.26 -5.05 -11.00
C ARG A 19 23.11 -4.16 -9.76
N ARG A 20 23.08 -2.84 -9.94
CA ARG A 20 22.84 -1.89 -8.84
C ARG A 20 21.37 -1.75 -8.45
N ALA A 21 20.45 -1.95 -9.42
CA ALA A 21 19.01 -1.79 -9.18
C ALA A 21 18.37 -2.98 -8.45
N ILE A 22 19.05 -4.12 -8.37
CA ILE A 22 18.51 -5.33 -7.74
C ILE A 22 19.55 -5.88 -6.76
N ARG A 23 19.89 -5.09 -5.76
CA ARG A 23 20.42 -5.68 -4.53
C ARG A 23 19.23 -6.02 -3.63
N ILE A 24 18.52 -7.06 -4.00
CA ILE A 24 17.64 -7.73 -3.06
C ILE A 24 18.57 -8.27 -1.99
N ALA A 25 18.39 -7.78 -0.76
CA ALA A 25 19.04 -8.39 0.39
C ALA A 25 18.83 -9.90 0.30
N SER A 26 19.91 -10.67 0.42
CA SER A 26 19.79 -12.12 0.40
C SER A 26 18.84 -12.53 1.54
N PRO A 27 18.09 -13.61 1.38
CA PRO A 27 17.18 -14.11 2.45
C PRO A 27 17.89 -14.24 3.81
N GLU A 28 19.17 -14.44 3.82
CA GLU A 28 20.00 -14.54 5.03
C GLU A 28 20.19 -13.20 5.75
N GLU A 29 20.22 -12.08 5.02
CA GLU A 29 20.29 -10.73 5.61
C GLU A 29 18.94 -10.30 6.23
N ILE A 30 17.83 -10.91 5.81
CA ILE A 30 16.50 -10.64 6.35
C ILE A 30 16.24 -11.42 7.64
N VAL A 31 16.90 -12.57 7.81
CA VAL A 31 16.65 -13.50 8.93
C VAL A 31 17.46 -13.13 10.18
N ASP A 32 18.55 -12.41 10.02
CA ASP A 32 19.48 -12.12 11.13
C ASP A 32 19.21 -10.77 11.83
N SER A 33 18.04 -10.21 11.63
CA SER A 33 17.60 -9.09 12.45
C SER A 33 16.79 -9.63 13.63
N PRO A 34 17.28 -9.56 14.86
CA PRO A 34 16.51 -9.90 16.05
C PRO A 34 15.28 -9.00 16.23
N ALA A 35 15.10 -8.03 15.35
CA ALA A 35 13.94 -7.17 15.25
C ALA A 35 12.71 -7.87 14.64
N GLY A 36 12.77 -9.16 14.33
CA GLY A 36 11.60 -9.93 13.89
C GLY A 36 10.48 -10.01 14.92
N ILE A 37 10.77 -9.62 16.15
CA ILE A 37 9.78 -9.40 17.21
C ILE A 37 9.88 -7.95 17.63
N ALA A 38 9.57 -7.04 16.72
CA ALA A 38 9.33 -5.67 17.12
C ALA A 38 8.09 -5.68 18.02
N THR A 39 8.32 -5.55 19.28
CA THR A 39 7.26 -5.22 20.22
C THR A 39 6.79 -3.82 19.89
N SER A 40 5.79 -3.76 19.00
CA SER A 40 5.00 -2.55 18.84
C SER A 40 4.44 -2.20 20.21
N THR A 41 4.57 -0.96 20.63
CA THR A 41 3.96 -0.46 21.85
C THR A 41 2.44 -0.35 21.76
N ALA A 42 1.86 -0.53 20.56
CA ALA A 42 0.43 -0.52 20.35
C ALA A 42 -0.18 -1.86 20.75
N SER A 43 -1.21 -1.82 21.58
CA SER A 43 -1.97 -3.02 21.94
C SER A 43 -2.75 -3.57 20.76
N GLY A 44 -3.08 -4.87 20.80
CA GLY A 44 -3.95 -5.50 19.80
C GLY A 44 -5.31 -4.80 19.69
N SER A 45 -5.85 -4.25 20.77
CA SER A 45 -7.10 -3.48 20.78
C SER A 45 -6.95 -2.16 20.01
N THR A 46 -5.83 -1.46 20.16
CA THR A 46 -5.57 -0.21 19.41
C THR A 46 -5.46 -0.48 17.91
N LEU A 47 -4.79 -1.56 17.51
CA LEU A 47 -4.70 -1.94 16.10
C LEU A 47 -6.06 -2.37 15.53
N LEU A 48 -6.91 -2.99 16.35
CA LEU A 48 -8.28 -3.31 15.95
C LEU A 48 -9.12 -2.05 15.78
N GLU A 49 -8.98 -1.06 16.66
CA GLU A 49 -9.64 0.24 16.51
C GLU A 49 -9.23 0.94 15.22
N VAL A 50 -7.93 0.94 14.89
CA VAL A 50 -7.42 1.47 13.63
C VAL A 50 -8.05 0.74 12.45
N SER A 51 -8.06 -0.58 12.46
CA SER A 51 -8.68 -1.40 11.40
C SER A 51 -10.16 -1.05 11.21
N ASN A 52 -10.92 -0.98 12.29
CA ASN A 52 -12.34 -0.69 12.23
C ASN A 52 -12.64 0.72 11.71
N ALA A 53 -11.86 1.71 12.14
CA ALA A 53 -12.00 3.08 11.67
C ALA A 53 -11.65 3.20 10.17
N ILE A 54 -10.61 2.51 9.73
CA ILE A 54 -10.23 2.47 8.30
C ILE A 54 -11.32 1.78 7.46
N VAL A 55 -11.89 0.68 7.94
CA VAL A 55 -13.03 0.01 7.29
C VAL A 55 -14.21 0.97 7.11
N GLY A 56 -14.54 1.72 8.14
CA GLY A 56 -15.61 2.72 8.09
C GLY A 56 -15.35 3.80 7.06
N LEU A 57 -14.16 4.38 7.07
CA LEU A 57 -13.78 5.40 6.09
C LEU A 57 -13.70 4.82 4.67
N TYR A 58 -13.21 3.62 4.52
CA TYR A 58 -13.12 2.94 3.23
C TYR A 58 -14.50 2.67 2.62
N LYS A 59 -15.45 2.26 3.44
CA LYS A 59 -16.85 2.10 3.04
C LYS A 59 -17.48 3.43 2.61
N GLU A 60 -17.19 4.50 3.31
CA GLU A 60 -17.65 5.85 2.96
C GLU A 60 -17.04 6.32 1.64
N ALA A 61 -15.73 6.13 1.46
CA ALA A 61 -14.99 6.58 0.27
C ALA A 61 -15.35 5.79 -1.00
N PHE A 62 -15.52 4.49 -0.90
CA PHE A 62 -15.68 3.59 -2.04
C PHE A 62 -17.07 2.95 -2.14
N GLY A 63 -17.97 3.23 -1.22
CA GLY A 63 -19.33 2.69 -1.19
C GLY A 63 -19.45 1.26 -0.68
N ARG A 64 -18.32 0.59 -0.42
CA ARG A 64 -18.27 -0.75 0.15
C ARG A 64 -17.03 -0.89 1.03
N GLY A 65 -17.20 -1.49 2.20
CA GLY A 65 -16.11 -1.86 3.07
C GLY A 65 -15.49 -3.21 2.69
N PRO A 66 -14.23 -3.45 3.08
CA PRO A 66 -13.60 -4.76 2.93
C PRO A 66 -14.29 -5.82 3.80
N THR A 67 -14.18 -7.09 3.40
CA THR A 67 -14.65 -8.22 4.22
C THR A 67 -13.62 -8.62 5.28
N LYS A 68 -12.36 -8.30 5.06
CA LYS A 68 -11.27 -8.47 6.02
C LYS A 68 -10.39 -7.23 6.04
N ALA A 69 -10.02 -6.82 7.24
CA ALA A 69 -9.07 -5.76 7.47
C ALA A 69 -8.10 -6.17 8.59
N ARG A 70 -6.84 -5.88 8.40
CA ARG A 70 -5.81 -6.15 9.38
C ARG A 70 -4.84 -4.99 9.42
N ALA A 71 -4.60 -4.45 10.60
CA ALA A 71 -3.51 -3.51 10.88
C ALA A 71 -2.44 -4.23 11.69
N GLN A 72 -1.19 -4.08 11.29
CA GLN A 72 -0.05 -4.66 11.97
C GLN A 72 1.19 -3.80 11.77
N PHE A 73 2.10 -3.86 12.72
CA PHE A 73 3.41 -3.23 12.55
C PHE A 73 4.35 -4.13 11.77
N ALA A 74 5.06 -3.54 10.82
CA ALA A 74 6.23 -4.11 10.17
C ALA A 74 7.46 -3.36 10.70
N GLY A 75 8.07 -3.87 11.76
CA GLY A 75 9.07 -3.14 12.53
C GLY A 75 8.45 -2.18 13.55
N HIS A 76 9.23 -1.16 13.98
CA HIS A 76 8.79 -0.25 15.04
C HIS A 76 7.95 0.94 14.53
N ASP A 77 8.24 1.39 13.33
CA ASP A 77 7.76 2.68 12.81
C ASP A 77 6.97 2.56 11.52
N THR A 78 6.62 1.35 11.09
CA THR A 78 5.84 1.12 9.89
C THR A 78 4.56 0.37 10.22
N LEU A 79 3.43 1.01 9.95
CA LEU A 79 2.12 0.39 10.05
C LEU A 79 1.69 -0.11 8.67
N LEU A 80 1.32 -1.36 8.59
CA LEU A 80 0.74 -1.98 7.40
C LEU A 80 -0.72 -2.30 7.64
N VAL A 81 -1.58 -1.82 6.76
CA VAL A 81 -3.01 -2.15 6.75
C VAL A 81 -3.32 -2.91 5.48
N THR A 82 -3.87 -4.11 5.64
CA THR A 82 -4.28 -4.96 4.52
C THR A 82 -5.81 -5.08 4.51
N LEU A 83 -6.40 -4.87 3.35
CA LEU A 83 -7.84 -4.91 3.13
C LEU A 83 -8.15 -5.91 2.02
N GLU A 84 -9.08 -6.83 2.25
CA GLU A 84 -9.47 -7.83 1.28
C GLU A 84 -10.94 -7.67 0.87
N SER A 85 -11.24 -8.01 -0.37
CA SER A 85 -12.60 -7.98 -0.95
C SER A 85 -13.22 -6.58 -0.88
N THR A 86 -12.52 -5.60 -1.44
CA THR A 86 -12.91 -4.19 -1.42
C THR A 86 -13.70 -3.74 -2.64
N LEU A 87 -13.62 -4.50 -3.75
CA LEU A 87 -14.21 -4.09 -5.03
C LEU A 87 -15.73 -4.17 -5.01
N THR A 88 -16.36 -3.14 -5.53
CA THR A 88 -17.80 -3.10 -5.79
C THR A 88 -18.18 -4.04 -6.94
N VAL A 89 -19.47 -4.30 -7.13
CA VAL A 89 -19.96 -5.11 -8.25
C VAL A 89 -19.54 -4.49 -9.59
N THR A 90 -19.69 -3.18 -9.74
CA THR A 90 -19.28 -2.46 -10.95
C THR A 90 -17.78 -2.63 -11.23
N GLU A 91 -16.95 -2.51 -10.20
CA GLU A 91 -15.51 -2.67 -10.33
C GLU A 91 -15.09 -4.09 -10.68
N ARG A 92 -15.78 -5.10 -10.12
CA ARG A 92 -15.57 -6.50 -10.53
C ARG A 92 -15.93 -6.74 -11.99
N ASN A 93 -16.94 -6.05 -12.51
CA ASN A 93 -17.27 -6.10 -13.93
C ASN A 93 -16.15 -5.48 -14.78
N LEU A 94 -15.53 -4.39 -14.33
CA LEU A 94 -14.38 -3.80 -14.99
C LEU A 94 -13.19 -4.78 -15.01
N VAL A 95 -12.95 -5.48 -13.92
CA VAL A 95 -11.92 -6.54 -13.86
C VAL A 95 -12.20 -7.65 -14.87
N ALA A 96 -13.46 -8.11 -14.95
CA ALA A 96 -13.89 -9.13 -15.91
C ALA A 96 -13.71 -8.68 -17.37
N MET A 97 -13.77 -7.39 -17.64
CA MET A 97 -13.50 -6.78 -18.95
C MET A 97 -12.02 -6.55 -19.24
N GLY A 98 -11.13 -6.87 -18.30
CA GLY A 98 -9.69 -6.64 -18.41
C GLY A 98 -9.25 -5.20 -18.14
N GLU A 99 -10.10 -4.35 -17.58
CA GLU A 99 -9.85 -2.92 -17.35
C GLU A 99 -9.12 -2.65 -16.01
N HIS A 100 -8.16 -3.48 -15.67
CA HIS A 100 -7.38 -3.38 -14.42
C HIS A 100 -6.67 -2.04 -14.26
N ARG A 101 -6.11 -1.52 -15.32
CA ARG A 101 -5.36 -0.27 -15.29
C ARG A 101 -6.26 0.90 -14.90
N ARG A 102 -7.40 1.04 -15.54
CA ARG A 102 -8.35 2.12 -15.27
C ARG A 102 -8.90 2.05 -13.85
N LEU A 103 -9.21 0.83 -13.41
CA LEU A 103 -9.67 0.62 -12.05
C LEU A 103 -8.61 0.98 -11.01
N ARG A 104 -7.37 0.56 -11.23
CA ARG A 104 -6.25 0.90 -10.35
C ARG A 104 -6.02 2.40 -10.27
N GLU A 105 -6.00 3.08 -11.40
CA GLU A 105 -5.84 4.54 -11.47
C GLU A 105 -6.94 5.27 -10.70
N ALA A 106 -8.20 4.86 -10.86
CA ALA A 106 -9.33 5.43 -10.13
C ALA A 106 -9.24 5.19 -8.62
N ARG A 107 -8.87 3.98 -8.22
CA ARG A 107 -8.71 3.61 -6.80
C ARG A 107 -7.58 4.38 -6.13
N LEU A 108 -6.45 4.52 -6.80
CA LEU A 108 -5.31 5.28 -6.28
C LEU A 108 -5.63 6.78 -6.20
N PHE A 109 -6.33 7.31 -7.18
CA PHE A 109 -6.79 8.70 -7.14
C PHE A 109 -7.69 8.99 -5.92
N LEU A 110 -8.65 8.11 -5.65
CA LEU A 110 -9.51 8.23 -4.49
C LEU A 110 -8.76 8.00 -3.17
N ALA A 111 -7.83 7.05 -3.13
CA ALA A 111 -6.99 6.82 -1.97
C ALA A 111 -6.16 8.07 -1.62
N ASP A 112 -5.62 8.74 -2.60
CA ASP A 112 -4.87 9.99 -2.40
C ASP A 112 -5.80 11.12 -1.90
N ALA A 113 -7.03 11.18 -2.39
CA ALA A 113 -8.00 12.18 -1.93
C ALA A 113 -8.40 11.98 -0.46
N PHE A 114 -8.36 10.76 0.04
CA PHE A 114 -8.68 10.42 1.44
C PHE A 114 -7.43 10.26 2.34
N GLU A 115 -6.25 10.51 1.81
CA GLU A 115 -4.98 10.30 2.55
C GLU A 115 -4.97 11.00 3.92
N ASP A 116 -5.35 12.28 3.97
CA ASP A 116 -5.35 13.04 5.22
C ASP A 116 -6.27 12.43 6.27
N GLN A 117 -7.40 11.90 5.85
CA GLN A 117 -8.33 11.24 6.76
C GLN A 117 -7.79 9.90 7.27
N PHE A 118 -7.12 9.13 6.43
CA PHE A 118 -6.45 7.90 6.85
C PHE A 118 -5.31 8.18 7.83
N ARG A 119 -4.50 9.21 7.55
CA ARG A 119 -3.44 9.66 8.46
C ARG A 119 -4.00 10.07 9.81
N THR A 120 -5.07 10.85 9.83
CA THR A 120 -5.73 11.31 11.07
C THR A 120 -6.20 10.15 11.93
N ILE A 121 -6.81 9.14 11.34
CA ILE A 121 -7.23 7.93 12.07
C ILE A 121 -6.04 7.27 12.78
N VAL A 122 -4.95 7.08 12.07
CA VAL A 122 -3.75 6.42 12.59
C VAL A 122 -3.08 7.27 13.66
N GLU A 123 -2.92 8.56 13.43
CA GLU A 123 -2.30 9.50 14.36
C GLU A 123 -3.08 9.63 15.68
N GLN A 124 -4.40 9.68 15.59
CA GLN A 124 -5.25 9.75 16.78
C GLN A 124 -5.20 8.45 17.60
N ALA A 125 -5.20 7.30 16.93
CA ALA A 125 -5.18 6.02 17.62
C ALA A 125 -3.81 5.71 18.25
N LEU A 126 -2.73 6.05 17.57
CA LEU A 126 -1.36 5.70 17.97
C LEU A 126 -0.63 6.81 18.74
N GLY A 127 -1.12 8.05 18.71
CA GLY A 127 -0.45 9.20 19.31
C GLY A 127 0.89 9.53 18.65
N ARG A 128 1.09 9.14 17.40
CA ARG A 128 2.33 9.34 16.63
C ARG A 128 2.00 9.99 15.29
N LYS A 129 2.87 10.87 14.83
CA LYS A 129 2.72 11.50 13.52
C LYS A 129 3.11 10.56 12.40
N THR A 130 2.39 10.66 11.28
CA THR A 130 2.70 9.94 10.05
C THR A 130 3.68 10.75 9.21
N LEU A 131 4.74 10.10 8.75
CA LEU A 131 5.78 10.70 7.88
C LEU A 131 5.51 10.44 6.41
N ALA A 132 5.09 9.22 6.07
CA ALA A 132 4.80 8.83 4.70
C ALA A 132 3.56 7.94 4.64
N TYR A 133 2.91 7.98 3.50
CA TYR A 133 1.75 7.15 3.17
C TYR A 133 1.92 6.59 1.76
N VAL A 134 1.75 5.30 1.64
CA VAL A 134 1.75 4.59 0.36
C VAL A 134 0.53 3.68 0.31
N SER A 135 -0.20 3.72 -0.78
CA SER A 135 -1.31 2.82 -1.01
C SER A 135 -1.13 2.05 -2.31
N GLY A 136 -1.72 0.88 -2.38
CA GLY A 136 -1.69 0.04 -3.56
C GLY A 136 -2.86 -0.92 -3.59
N ILE A 137 -3.14 -1.47 -4.76
CA ILE A 137 -4.19 -2.46 -4.94
C ILE A 137 -3.80 -3.48 -6.01
N ASP A 138 -4.01 -4.75 -5.70
CA ASP A 138 -4.07 -5.84 -6.66
C ASP A 138 -5.53 -6.04 -7.08
N THR A 139 -5.87 -5.57 -8.27
CA THR A 139 -7.25 -5.61 -8.78
C THR A 139 -7.71 -7.01 -9.16
N ALA A 140 -6.77 -7.90 -9.48
CA ALA A 140 -7.09 -9.29 -9.84
C ALA A 140 -7.45 -10.13 -8.61
N ARG A 141 -6.78 -9.87 -7.48
CA ARG A 141 -6.99 -10.60 -6.23
C ARG A 141 -7.85 -9.86 -5.23
N ASP A 142 -8.21 -8.62 -5.53
CA ASP A 142 -9.00 -7.75 -4.66
C ASP A 142 -8.36 -7.60 -3.27
N VAL A 143 -7.11 -7.21 -3.26
CA VAL A 143 -6.33 -6.89 -2.06
C VAL A 143 -5.81 -5.47 -2.18
N ALA A 144 -6.13 -4.64 -1.22
CA ALA A 144 -5.59 -3.29 -1.09
C ALA A 144 -4.70 -3.19 0.14
N ILE A 145 -3.67 -2.35 0.05
CA ILE A 145 -2.78 -2.09 1.17
C ILE A 145 -2.61 -0.59 1.39
N MET A 146 -2.37 -0.23 2.63
CA MET A 146 -1.86 1.08 3.04
C MET A 146 -0.64 0.84 3.91
N LEU A 147 0.43 1.56 3.62
CA LEU A 147 1.65 1.55 4.41
C LEU A 147 1.89 2.98 4.90
N LEU A 148 2.03 3.12 6.21
CA LEU A 148 2.32 4.40 6.84
C LEU A 148 3.62 4.28 7.65
N THR A 149 4.55 5.18 7.40
CA THR A 149 5.70 5.34 8.28
C THR A 149 5.39 6.40 9.32
N LEU A 150 5.81 6.16 10.54
CA LEU A 150 5.51 6.99 11.70
C LEU A 150 6.78 7.60 12.28
N GLU A 151 6.65 8.74 12.94
CA GLU A 151 7.73 9.23 13.77
C GLU A 151 8.10 8.19 14.81
N PRO A 152 9.40 8.05 15.17
CA PRO A 152 9.81 7.14 16.23
C PRO A 152 9.01 7.38 17.51
N ALA A 153 8.67 6.31 18.20
CA ALA A 153 8.08 6.42 19.53
C ALA A 153 9.11 7.05 20.48
N GLY A 154 8.73 8.18 21.06
CA GLY A 154 9.55 8.90 22.02
C GLY A 154 9.77 8.14 23.33
#